data_a36220ace3c2162d174fddbd764e5c9d
#
_entry.id   a36220ace3c2162d174fddbd764e5c9d
#
_cell.length_a   1.000
_cell.length_b   1.000
_cell.length_c   1.000
_cell.angle_alpha   90.00
_cell.angle_beta   90.00
_cell.angle_gamma   90.00
#
_symmetry.space_group_name_H-M   'P 1'
#
loop_
_entity.id
_entity.type
_entity.pdbx_description
1 polymer ?
#
loop_
_entity_poly.entity_id
_entity_poly.type
_entity_poly.pdbx_seq_one_letter_code
_entity_poly.pdbx_strand_id
1 'polypeptide(L)'
;MWFFPGFSSVESLLATVYESEQVTGKLRQEVADELGLSTDCVVVGGAGDCAANAIGTGVVKKGILSTSVGSSGVMFVHSDNMQIDPEGRLHTFCHAVHGKWHMMGVNL
;
A
#
# COMPACT_ATOMS: atom_id res chain seq x y z
N MET A 1 -16.79 -17.68 12.27
CA MET A 1 -15.98 -18.47 11.32
C MET A 1 -16.77 -18.62 10.04
N TRP A 2 -16.36 -17.94 8.95
CA TRP A 2 -17.03 -18.03 7.65
C TRP A 2 -16.54 -19.28 6.94
N PHE A 3 -17.47 -20.15 6.56
CA PHE A 3 -17.17 -21.38 5.85
C PHE A 3 -17.50 -21.21 4.37
N PHE A 4 -16.49 -21.30 3.51
CA PHE A 4 -16.66 -21.33 2.07
C PHE A 4 -16.56 -22.77 1.56
N PRO A 5 -17.67 -23.41 1.15
CA PRO A 5 -17.63 -24.77 0.65
C PRO A 5 -16.78 -24.85 -0.63
N GLY A 6 -15.86 -25.78 -0.69
CA GLY A 6 -15.00 -26.01 -1.87
C GLY A 6 -13.58 -25.46 -1.78
N PHE A 7 -13.22 -24.78 -0.69
CA PHE A 7 -11.86 -24.26 -0.46
C PHE A 7 -11.22 -24.92 0.76
N SER A 8 -9.98 -25.34 0.62
CA SER A 8 -9.22 -26.01 1.70
C SER A 8 -8.81 -25.07 2.84
N SER A 9 -8.66 -23.77 2.53
CA SER A 9 -8.37 -22.72 3.52
C SER A 9 -8.73 -21.35 2.96
N VAL A 10 -8.86 -20.32 3.81
CA VAL A 10 -9.11 -18.93 3.40
C VAL A 10 -7.91 -18.38 2.60
N GLU A 11 -6.69 -18.79 2.97
CA GLU A 11 -5.46 -18.38 2.29
C GLU A 11 -5.45 -18.79 0.81
N SER A 12 -6.09 -19.92 0.45
CA SER A 12 -6.19 -20.36 -0.94
C SER A 12 -7.04 -19.45 -1.84
N LEU A 13 -7.81 -18.54 -1.23
CA LEU A 13 -8.65 -17.56 -1.94
C LEU A 13 -7.93 -16.23 -2.15
N LEU A 14 -6.83 -15.99 -1.43
CA LEU A 14 -6.11 -14.73 -1.46
C LEU A 14 -5.02 -14.76 -2.54
N ALA A 15 -4.85 -13.64 -3.22
CA ALA A 15 -3.70 -13.43 -4.06
C ALA A 15 -2.42 -13.37 -3.20
N THR A 16 -1.29 -13.70 -3.80
CA THR A 16 0.00 -13.54 -3.13
C THR A 16 0.23 -12.07 -2.76
N VAL A 17 0.58 -11.84 -1.51
CA VAL A 17 0.91 -10.50 -1.00
C VAL A 17 2.39 -10.27 -1.14
N TYR A 18 2.76 -9.11 -1.67
CA TYR A 18 4.14 -8.67 -1.88
C TYR A 18 4.40 -7.36 -1.14
N GLU A 19 5.63 -7.12 -0.76
CA GLU A 19 6.08 -5.79 -0.35
C GLU A 19 6.05 -4.83 -1.54
N SER A 20 5.94 -3.54 -1.27
CA SER A 20 5.75 -2.52 -2.32
C SER A 20 6.89 -2.47 -3.34
N GLU A 21 8.13 -2.66 -2.89
CA GLU A 21 9.35 -2.66 -3.73
C GLU A 21 9.69 -4.03 -4.30
N GLN A 22 8.99 -5.08 -3.89
CA GLN A 22 9.30 -6.44 -4.33
C GLN A 22 8.98 -6.61 -5.81
N VAL A 23 9.93 -7.11 -6.57
CA VAL A 23 9.74 -7.42 -7.99
C VAL A 23 8.79 -8.61 -8.13
N THR A 24 7.68 -8.39 -8.81
CA THR A 24 6.63 -9.37 -9.07
C THR A 24 6.68 -9.92 -10.49
N GLY A 25 7.40 -9.25 -11.39
CA GLY A 25 7.53 -9.67 -12.77
C GLY A 25 8.35 -8.71 -13.62
N LYS A 26 8.34 -8.96 -14.91
CA LYS A 26 8.92 -8.09 -15.95
C LYS A 26 7.83 -7.61 -16.89
N LEU A 27 8.11 -6.52 -17.58
CA LEU A 27 7.23 -5.99 -18.61
C LEU A 27 7.14 -6.98 -19.78
N ARG A 28 5.93 -7.25 -20.26
CA ARG A 28 5.72 -8.09 -21.46
C ARG A 28 6.22 -7.35 -22.71
N GLN A 29 6.72 -8.10 -23.72
CA GLN A 29 7.27 -7.51 -24.94
C GLN A 29 6.29 -6.57 -25.62
N GLU A 30 5.04 -6.98 -25.79
CA GLU A 30 4.00 -6.19 -26.45
C GLU A 30 3.79 -4.82 -25.79
N VAL A 31 3.78 -4.79 -24.45
CA VAL A 31 3.62 -3.55 -23.66
C VAL A 31 4.89 -2.70 -23.70
N ALA A 32 6.06 -3.35 -23.66
CA ALA A 32 7.34 -2.67 -23.78
C ALA A 32 7.45 -1.93 -25.13
N ASP A 33 7.07 -2.60 -26.22
CA ASP A 33 7.07 -2.04 -27.58
C ASP A 33 6.09 -0.86 -27.70
N GLU A 34 4.88 -1.00 -27.16
CA GLU A 34 3.86 0.06 -27.16
C GLU A 34 4.31 1.31 -26.39
N LEU A 35 4.96 1.12 -25.25
CA LEU A 35 5.41 2.21 -24.37
C LEU A 35 6.82 2.73 -24.70
N GLY A 36 7.54 2.10 -25.63
CA GLY A 36 8.94 2.44 -25.94
C GLY A 36 9.90 2.12 -24.78
N LEU A 37 9.61 1.10 -23.99
CA LEU A 37 10.39 0.67 -22.82
C LEU A 37 11.15 -0.63 -23.10
N SER A 38 12.18 -0.91 -22.27
CA SER A 38 12.87 -2.20 -22.28
C SER A 38 12.06 -3.28 -21.57
N THR A 39 12.15 -4.51 -22.03
CA THR A 39 11.67 -5.69 -21.30
C THR A 39 12.43 -5.97 -20.01
N ASP A 40 13.55 -5.30 -19.78
CA ASP A 40 14.25 -5.32 -18.47
C ASP A 40 13.56 -4.46 -17.41
N CYS A 41 12.57 -3.64 -17.81
CA CYS A 41 11.72 -2.91 -16.90
C CYS A 41 10.96 -3.89 -15.99
N VAL A 42 11.12 -3.72 -14.69
CA VAL A 42 10.50 -4.57 -13.67
C VAL A 42 9.14 -4.03 -13.27
N VAL A 43 8.26 -4.96 -12.90
CA VAL A 43 6.97 -4.68 -12.26
C VAL A 43 7.12 -5.00 -10.77
N VAL A 44 6.72 -4.07 -9.91
CA VAL A 44 6.81 -4.21 -8.45
C VAL A 44 5.43 -4.32 -7.82
N GLY A 45 5.37 -4.72 -6.56
CA GLY A 45 4.12 -4.90 -5.81
C GLY A 45 3.25 -3.65 -5.74
N GLY A 46 3.88 -2.48 -5.66
CA GLY A 46 3.18 -1.20 -5.58
C GLY A 46 2.54 -0.96 -4.22
N ALA A 47 1.65 0.04 -4.14
CA ALA A 47 0.98 0.38 -2.89
C ALA A 47 -0.38 1.04 -3.16
N GLY A 48 -1.23 1.11 -2.15
CA GLY A 48 -2.40 1.97 -2.18
C GLY A 48 -2.01 3.45 -2.33
N ASP A 49 -2.88 4.24 -2.95
CA ASP A 49 -2.61 5.64 -3.34
C ASP A 49 -2.08 6.53 -2.20
N CYS A 50 -2.67 6.44 -1.01
CA CYS A 50 -2.22 7.22 0.15
C CYS A 50 -0.79 6.85 0.57
N ALA A 51 -0.44 5.57 0.58
CA ALA A 51 0.90 5.10 0.91
C ALA A 51 1.92 5.42 -0.19
N ALA A 52 1.52 5.35 -1.48
CA ALA A 52 2.34 5.76 -2.60
C ALA A 52 2.60 7.28 -2.59
N ASN A 53 1.58 8.09 -2.31
CA ASN A 53 1.72 9.53 -2.13
C ASN A 53 2.65 9.88 -0.96
N ALA A 54 2.61 9.11 0.13
CA ALA A 54 3.52 9.29 1.25
C ALA A 54 4.99 9.12 0.86
N ILE A 55 5.31 8.15 -0.01
CA ILE A 55 6.66 8.01 -0.58
C ILE A 55 7.03 9.27 -1.37
N GLY A 56 6.16 9.70 -2.30
CA GLY A 56 6.40 10.85 -3.16
C GLY A 56 6.57 12.17 -2.40
N THR A 57 5.91 12.32 -1.25
CA THR A 57 5.98 13.52 -0.40
C THR A 57 6.97 13.40 0.76
N GLY A 58 7.68 12.27 0.86
CA GLY A 58 8.72 12.06 1.88
C GLY A 58 8.19 11.75 3.28
N VAL A 59 6.93 11.30 3.43
CA VAL A 59 6.35 10.87 4.71
C VAL A 59 6.77 9.43 5.00
N VAL A 60 8.05 9.22 5.19
CA VAL A 60 8.69 7.89 5.29
C VAL A 60 9.41 7.66 6.62
N LYS A 61 9.26 8.57 7.57
CA LYS A 61 9.86 8.46 8.90
C LYS A 61 9.01 9.14 9.97
N LYS A 62 9.22 8.71 11.22
CA LYS A 62 8.52 9.23 12.39
C LYS A 62 8.61 10.76 12.49
N GLY A 63 7.50 11.38 12.86
CA GLY A 63 7.41 12.83 13.09
C GLY A 63 6.98 13.62 11.84
N ILE A 64 6.77 12.96 10.71
CA ILE A 64 6.25 13.60 9.50
C ILE A 64 4.78 13.22 9.33
N LEU A 65 3.97 14.23 9.08
CA LEU A 65 2.54 14.13 8.79
C LEU A 65 2.26 14.78 7.43
N SER A 66 1.42 14.13 6.65
CA SER A 66 0.85 14.70 5.43
C SER A 66 -0.63 15.02 5.64
N THR A 67 -1.06 16.14 5.11
CA THR A 67 -2.48 16.50 5.02
C THR A 67 -2.83 16.76 3.57
N SER A 68 -3.82 16.05 3.07
CA SER A 68 -4.42 16.26 1.75
C SER A 68 -5.81 16.83 1.92
N VAL A 69 -6.12 17.92 1.23
CA VAL A 69 -7.42 18.58 1.30
C VAL A 69 -7.98 18.68 -0.12
N GLY A 70 -9.13 18.06 -0.31
CA GLY A 70 -9.90 18.08 -1.57
C GLY A 70 -11.37 18.10 -1.22
N SER A 71 -12.18 17.27 -1.88
CA SER A 71 -13.58 17.00 -1.48
C SER A 71 -13.67 16.33 -0.12
N SER A 72 -12.60 15.66 0.30
CA SER A 72 -12.39 15.13 1.65
C SER A 72 -11.03 15.58 2.21
N GLY A 73 -10.89 15.55 3.54
CA GLY A 73 -9.63 15.78 4.23
C GLY A 73 -9.02 14.46 4.63
N VAL A 74 -7.75 14.23 4.31
CA VAL A 74 -7.00 13.04 4.72
C VAL A 74 -5.77 13.47 5.51
N MET A 75 -5.63 12.93 6.71
CA MET A 75 -4.41 13.05 7.51
C MET A 75 -3.70 11.70 7.53
N PHE A 76 -2.42 11.71 7.18
CA PHE A 76 -1.59 10.51 7.09
C PHE A 76 -0.32 10.70 7.91
N VAL A 77 -0.01 9.79 8.80
CA VAL A 77 1.19 9.84 9.63
C VAL A 77 1.94 8.52 9.61
N HIS A 78 3.26 8.61 9.39
CA HIS A 78 4.16 7.46 9.45
C HIS A 78 4.28 6.91 10.87
N SER A 79 4.32 5.60 11.00
CA SER A 79 4.61 4.89 12.25
C SER A 79 5.61 3.76 12.03
N ASP A 80 6.59 3.68 12.91
CA ASP A 80 7.60 2.60 12.88
C ASP A 80 7.01 1.26 13.34
N ASN A 81 5.95 1.28 14.12
CA ASN A 81 5.30 0.10 14.66
C ASN A 81 3.79 0.17 14.45
N MET A 82 3.15 -1.00 14.42
CA MET A 82 1.69 -1.06 14.40
C MET A 82 1.12 -0.40 15.66
N GLN A 83 0.23 0.55 15.46
CA GLN A 83 -0.50 1.23 16.53
C GLN A 83 -1.99 1.13 16.24
N ILE A 84 -2.78 0.86 17.26
CA ILE A 84 -4.23 0.78 17.14
C ILE A 84 -4.83 1.89 18.01
N ASP A 85 -5.70 2.72 17.42
CA ASP A 85 -6.51 3.64 18.20
C ASP A 85 -7.61 2.84 18.91
N PRO A 86 -7.63 2.81 20.26
CA PRO A 86 -8.61 2.05 21.01
C PRO A 86 -10.07 2.49 20.78
N GLU A 87 -10.24 3.75 20.37
CA GLU A 87 -11.55 4.31 20.08
C GLU A 87 -11.96 4.15 18.60
N GLY A 88 -11.09 3.59 17.77
CA GLY A 88 -11.37 3.28 16.36
C GLY A 88 -11.55 4.51 15.46
N ARG A 89 -11.03 5.69 15.85
CA ARG A 89 -11.13 6.93 15.08
C ARG A 89 -10.15 7.01 13.92
N LEU A 90 -9.02 6.29 14.05
CA LEU A 90 -7.96 6.24 13.06
C LEU A 90 -7.78 4.82 12.54
N HIS A 91 -7.55 4.72 11.25
CA HIS A 91 -7.21 3.47 10.58
C HIS A 91 -5.70 3.25 10.64
N THR A 92 -5.29 1.99 10.82
CA THR A 92 -3.88 1.57 10.75
C THR A 92 -3.70 0.59 9.61
N PHE A 93 -2.72 0.86 8.75
CA PHE A 93 -2.38 0.04 7.59
C PHE A 93 -0.88 -0.15 7.47
N CYS A 94 -0.47 -1.13 6.67
CA CYS A 94 0.92 -1.26 6.23
C CYS A 94 1.31 -0.04 5.39
N HIS A 95 2.52 0.46 5.62
CA HIS A 95 3.11 1.52 4.81
C HIS A 95 3.72 0.92 3.52
N ALA A 96 3.93 1.75 2.49
CA ALA A 96 4.72 1.34 1.33
C ALA A 96 6.23 1.18 1.62
N VAL A 97 6.70 1.69 2.77
CA VAL A 97 8.04 1.40 3.29
C VAL A 97 8.00 0.05 4.00
N HIS A 98 8.87 -0.85 3.60
CA HIS A 98 8.96 -2.21 4.14
C HIS A 98 8.98 -2.25 5.67
N GLY A 99 8.14 -3.08 6.25
CA GLY A 99 8.05 -3.29 7.70
C GLY A 99 7.57 -2.07 8.50
N LYS A 100 7.03 -1.04 7.82
CA LYS A 100 6.49 0.16 8.45
C LYS A 100 4.97 0.22 8.35
N TRP A 101 4.41 1.12 9.14
CA TRP A 101 2.98 1.31 9.28
C TRP A 101 2.61 2.77 9.05
N HIS A 102 1.35 3.02 8.87
CA HIS A 102 0.81 4.37 8.94
C HIS A 102 -0.55 4.39 9.62
N MET A 103 -0.86 5.51 10.21
CA MET A 103 -2.21 5.80 10.70
C MET A 103 -2.83 6.85 9.80
N MET A 104 -4.11 6.71 9.54
CA MET A 104 -4.84 7.59 8.64
C MET A 104 -6.20 7.93 9.20
N GLY A 105 -6.53 9.22 9.18
CA GLY A 105 -7.86 9.75 9.43
C GLY A 105 -8.41 10.37 8.14
N VAL A 106 -9.66 10.07 7.84
CA VAL A 106 -10.39 10.64 6.70
C VAL A 106 -11.63 11.37 7.23
N ASN A 107 -11.82 12.59 6.77
CA ASN A 107 -13.00 13.39 7.11
C ASN A 107 -13.61 13.99 5.84
N LEU A 108 -14.93 13.98 5.78
CA LEU A 108 -15.73 14.51 4.66
C LEU A 108 -16.16 15.96 4.96
#